data_964dc0aaf4f15bc0f22538cddd984138
#
_entry.id   964dc0aaf4f15bc0f22538cddd984138
#
_cell.length_a   1.000
_cell.length_b   1.000
_cell.length_c   1.000
_cell.angle_alpha   90.00
_cell.angle_beta   90.00
_cell.angle_gamma   90.00
#
_symmetry.space_group_name_H-M   'P 1'
#
loop_
_entity.id
_entity.type
_entity.pdbx_description
1 polymer ?
#
loop_
_entity_poly.entity_id
_entity_poly.type
_entity_poly.pdbx_seq_one_letter_code
_entity_poly.pdbx_strand_id
1 'polypeptide(L)'
;MNKRRHKSVRDSGNGASSILSRPQSRRKFLIKAGGVLTASAFGAVPLRGFAAQPVNIGALYPTTGSMAQIGVGCVAAAKLAVEMINKAGGIKSLGGAKINLLISDVQSDTTVTRTETDRLISGNKLSAIHGCYASALTLIASEVCERAHVPIITGSSSDQLNKGRHYTFTPFARASQFAKAQLQMSKLVSDKPKVA
;
A
#
# COMPACT_ATOMS: atom_id res chain seq x y z
N MET A 1 32.50 -5.50 -60.87
CA MET A 1 33.84 -5.04 -61.33
C MET A 1 34.70 -4.81 -60.11
N ASN A 2 35.63 -5.54 -60.00
CA ASN A 2 37.05 -5.67 -59.75
C ASN A 2 37.38 -5.96 -58.30
N LYS A 3 37.77 -7.13 -57.96
CA LYS A 3 39.02 -7.94 -58.13
C LYS A 3 40.16 -7.52 -57.17
N ARG A 4 40.55 -8.53 -56.36
CA ARG A 4 41.92 -9.01 -56.08
C ARG A 4 42.59 -8.32 -54.90
N ARG A 5 43.49 -8.94 -54.11
CA ARG A 5 44.14 -10.26 -54.01
C ARG A 5 44.90 -10.33 -52.67
N HIS A 6 44.93 -11.48 -52.12
CA HIS A 6 46.09 -12.21 -51.61
C HIS A 6 47.37 -11.44 -51.18
N LYS A 7 47.85 -11.73 -49.98
CA LYS A 7 49.14 -12.39 -49.82
C LYS A 7 49.38 -12.91 -48.40
N SER A 8 49.70 -14.14 -48.33
CA SER A 8 50.34 -14.96 -47.35
C SER A 8 51.83 -14.63 -47.18
N VAL A 9 52.42 -14.80 -46.03
CA VAL A 9 53.76 -15.33 -45.71
C VAL A 9 53.77 -15.72 -44.26
N ARG A 10 53.84 -16.99 -43.84
CA ARG A 10 54.93 -17.86 -43.41
C ARG A 10 56.06 -17.08 -42.68
N ASP A 11 56.64 -17.48 -41.57
CA ASP A 11 56.94 -18.78 -41.02
C ASP A 11 57.70 -18.61 -39.69
N SER A 12 57.83 -19.71 -38.95
CA SER A 12 58.87 -20.07 -38.00
C SER A 12 58.90 -19.30 -36.64
N GLY A 13 58.96 -19.92 -35.53
CA GLY A 13 59.21 -21.27 -35.13
C GLY A 13 59.63 -21.30 -33.67
N ASN A 14 59.45 -22.40 -33.04
CA ASN A 14 60.16 -22.85 -31.81
C ASN A 14 59.73 -22.20 -30.46
N GLY A 15 59.25 -22.91 -29.55
CA GLY A 15 59.70 -24.11 -28.88
C GLY A 15 59.25 -24.05 -27.45
N ALA A 16 58.94 -25.12 -26.94
CA ALA A 16 59.04 -25.50 -25.54
C ALA A 16 57.78 -25.59 -24.70
N SER A 17 57.50 -26.81 -24.49
CA SER A 17 57.07 -27.47 -23.25
C SER A 17 55.64 -27.28 -22.76
N SER A 18 54.91 -28.30 -23.12
CA SER A 18 53.72 -28.82 -22.46
C SER A 18 53.88 -28.89 -20.93
N ILE A 19 53.04 -28.17 -20.24
CA ILE A 19 52.60 -28.59 -18.91
C ILE A 19 51.12 -28.84 -19.00
N LEU A 20 50.77 -30.06 -19.30
CA LEU A 20 49.43 -30.61 -19.13
C LEU A 20 49.10 -30.63 -17.64
N SER A 21 48.45 -29.61 -17.16
CA SER A 21 47.79 -29.64 -15.86
C SER A 21 46.45 -30.40 -16.03
N ARG A 22 46.44 -31.63 -15.58
CA ARG A 22 45.26 -32.48 -15.47
C ARG A 22 44.14 -31.73 -14.74
N PRO A 23 42.87 -31.77 -15.19
CA PRO A 23 41.78 -31.22 -14.43
C PRO A 23 41.62 -31.98 -13.13
N GLN A 24 41.94 -31.37 -12.04
CA GLN A 24 41.64 -31.95 -10.73
C GLN A 24 40.13 -31.97 -10.53
N SER A 25 39.59 -33.21 -10.41
CA SER A 25 38.19 -33.46 -10.13
C SER A 25 37.74 -32.69 -8.88
N ARG A 26 36.66 -31.95 -9.03
CA ARG A 26 35.98 -31.20 -7.92
C ARG A 26 35.70 -32.09 -6.69
N ARG A 27 35.68 -33.36 -6.84
CA ARG A 27 35.50 -34.37 -5.76
C ARG A 27 36.71 -34.47 -4.82
N LYS A 28 37.95 -34.22 -5.28
CA LYS A 28 39.16 -34.30 -4.44
C LYS A 28 39.44 -33.01 -3.64
N PHE A 29 38.84 -31.91 -4.04
CA PHE A 29 38.94 -30.67 -3.27
C PHE A 29 38.08 -30.69 -2.00
N LEU A 30 36.94 -31.42 -2.04
CA LEU A 30 36.03 -31.55 -0.91
C LEU A 30 36.50 -32.51 0.20
N ILE A 31 37.48 -33.39 -0.09
CA ILE A 31 37.97 -34.35 0.89
C ILE A 31 39.15 -33.85 1.70
N LYS A 32 39.84 -32.79 1.24
CA LYS A 32 40.95 -32.16 2.00
C LYS A 32 40.55 -31.00 2.88
N ALA A 33 39.30 -30.54 2.81
CA ALA A 33 38.73 -29.53 3.71
C ALA A 33 37.96 -30.11 4.91
N GLY A 34 37.97 -31.43 5.06
CA GLY A 34 37.24 -32.15 6.07
C GLY A 34 38.07 -32.57 7.29
N GLY A 35 38.69 -31.62 7.94
CA GLY A 35 39.50 -31.99 9.09
C GLY A 35 39.77 -30.86 10.07
N VAL A 36 38.75 -30.17 10.50
CA VAL A 36 38.62 -29.56 11.87
C VAL A 36 37.12 -29.34 12.10
N LEU A 37 36.44 -30.33 12.58
CA LEU A 37 35.15 -30.18 13.27
C LEU A 37 35.48 -29.65 14.67
N THR A 38 35.80 -28.38 14.78
CA THR A 38 35.50 -27.66 16.03
C THR A 38 34.00 -27.53 16.08
N ALA A 39 33.38 -28.24 17.01
CA ALA A 39 32.02 -28.02 17.42
C ALA A 39 31.95 -26.58 17.99
N SER A 40 31.88 -25.59 17.11
CA SER A 40 31.39 -24.29 17.44
C SER A 40 29.91 -24.50 17.74
N ALA A 41 29.57 -24.49 19.03
CA ALA A 41 28.22 -24.27 19.46
C ALA A 41 27.74 -22.98 18.79
N PHE A 42 27.18 -23.12 17.61
CA PHE A 42 26.27 -22.11 17.06
C PHE A 42 25.11 -22.05 18.04
N GLY A 43 25.30 -21.27 19.11
CA GLY A 43 24.21 -20.82 19.90
C GLY A 43 23.20 -20.29 18.91
N ALA A 44 22.02 -20.90 18.89
CA ALA A 44 20.89 -20.42 18.13
C ALA A 44 20.74 -18.93 18.54
N VAL A 45 21.35 -18.04 17.76
CA VAL A 45 21.03 -16.63 17.85
C VAL A 45 19.53 -16.62 17.53
N PRO A 46 18.66 -16.33 18.51
CA PRO A 46 17.27 -16.20 18.19
C PRO A 46 17.23 -15.13 17.11
N LEU A 47 16.89 -15.49 15.88
CA LEU A 47 16.44 -14.56 14.88
C LEU A 47 15.23 -13.88 15.53
N ARG A 48 15.51 -12.84 16.32
CA ARG A 48 14.50 -11.89 16.74
C ARG A 48 13.95 -11.38 15.41
N GLY A 49 12.84 -11.99 14.96
CA GLY A 49 12.11 -11.48 13.84
C GLY A 49 11.93 -10.00 14.13
N PHE A 50 12.44 -9.16 13.25
CA PHE A 50 12.18 -7.73 13.33
C PHE A 50 10.66 -7.61 13.43
N ALA A 51 10.17 -7.24 14.61
CA ALA A 51 8.74 -7.03 14.79
C ALA A 51 8.34 -6.02 13.72
N ALA A 52 7.44 -6.43 12.85
CA ALA A 52 6.98 -5.58 11.76
C ALA A 52 6.47 -4.27 12.35
N GLN A 53 6.96 -3.15 11.85
CA GLN A 53 6.56 -1.84 12.35
C GLN A 53 5.05 -1.67 12.15
N PRO A 54 4.32 -1.14 13.13
CA PRO A 54 2.89 -0.94 13.00
C PRO A 54 2.57 0.04 11.87
N VAL A 55 1.47 -0.21 11.20
CA VAL A 55 0.94 0.66 10.12
C VAL A 55 -0.05 1.63 10.74
N ASN A 56 0.25 2.93 10.70
CA ASN A 56 -0.64 3.96 11.19
C ASN A 56 -1.69 4.31 10.14
N ILE A 57 -2.97 4.24 10.54
CA ILE A 57 -4.11 4.65 9.72
C ILE A 57 -4.89 5.71 10.49
N GLY A 58 -5.11 6.85 9.87
CA GLY A 58 -5.97 7.91 10.40
C GLY A 58 -7.45 7.57 10.20
N ALA A 59 -8.29 7.89 11.16
CA ALA A 59 -9.74 7.79 11.06
C ALA A 59 -10.38 9.13 11.39
N LEU A 60 -10.93 9.80 10.38
CA LEU A 60 -11.58 11.10 10.48
C LEU A 60 -13.10 10.92 10.47
N TYR A 61 -13.76 11.14 11.59
CA TYR A 61 -15.22 11.04 11.68
C TYR A 61 -15.79 12.08 12.63
N PRO A 62 -16.99 12.61 12.35
CA PRO A 62 -17.68 13.48 13.29
C PRO A 62 -18.25 12.64 14.45
N THR A 63 -17.57 12.59 15.58
CA THR A 63 -18.06 11.90 16.78
C THR A 63 -18.81 12.84 17.71
N THR A 64 -18.78 14.12 17.41
CA THR A 64 -19.61 15.18 18.02
C THR A 64 -20.28 16.06 16.95
N GLY A 65 -21.22 16.90 17.38
CA GLY A 65 -22.01 17.75 16.48
C GLY A 65 -23.19 17.05 15.82
N SER A 66 -23.76 17.68 14.79
CA SER A 66 -25.03 17.24 14.16
C SER A 66 -24.96 15.88 13.42
N MET A 67 -23.75 15.46 13.08
CA MET A 67 -23.52 14.19 12.34
C MET A 67 -23.00 13.07 13.25
N ALA A 68 -22.93 13.27 14.57
CA ALA A 68 -22.32 12.38 15.53
C ALA A 68 -22.92 10.96 15.52
N GLN A 69 -24.23 10.84 15.36
CA GLN A 69 -24.91 9.56 15.39
C GLN A 69 -24.32 8.54 14.39
N ILE A 70 -24.06 8.97 13.17
CA ILE A 70 -23.43 8.12 12.13
C ILE A 70 -21.93 7.99 12.37
N GLY A 71 -21.27 9.10 12.73
CA GLY A 71 -19.81 9.12 12.94
C GLY A 71 -19.34 8.17 14.03
N VAL A 72 -20.06 8.09 15.15
CA VAL A 72 -19.77 7.13 16.24
C VAL A 72 -19.87 5.68 15.75
N GLY A 73 -20.93 5.37 14.97
CA GLY A 73 -21.06 4.05 14.35
C GLY A 73 -19.92 3.69 13.41
N CYS A 74 -19.47 4.66 12.59
CA CYS A 74 -18.32 4.47 11.70
C CYS A 74 -17.02 4.20 12.47
N VAL A 75 -16.78 4.92 13.56
CA VAL A 75 -15.62 4.70 14.44
C VAL A 75 -15.68 3.32 15.07
N ALA A 76 -16.84 2.89 15.56
CA ALA A 76 -17.01 1.55 16.15
C ALA A 76 -16.69 0.45 15.11
N ALA A 77 -17.20 0.58 13.89
CA ALA A 77 -16.92 -0.33 12.79
C ALA A 77 -15.43 -0.35 12.40
N ALA A 78 -14.77 0.81 12.34
CA ALA A 78 -13.35 0.89 12.05
C ALA A 78 -12.50 0.22 13.14
N LYS A 79 -12.82 0.43 14.42
CA LYS A 79 -12.16 -0.25 15.54
C LYS A 79 -12.31 -1.77 15.46
N LEU A 80 -13.53 -2.25 15.19
CA LEU A 80 -13.80 -3.68 15.05
C LEU A 80 -12.99 -4.28 13.89
N ALA A 81 -12.98 -3.64 12.73
CA ALA A 81 -12.23 -4.10 11.57
C ALA A 81 -10.71 -4.20 11.88
N VAL A 82 -10.14 -3.19 12.52
CA VAL A 82 -8.74 -3.18 12.93
C VAL A 82 -8.45 -4.29 13.96
N GLU A 83 -9.33 -4.50 14.92
CA GLU A 83 -9.20 -5.57 15.90
C GLU A 83 -9.21 -6.95 15.22
N MET A 84 -10.14 -7.19 14.29
CA MET A 84 -10.21 -8.44 13.54
C MET A 84 -8.94 -8.69 12.74
N ILE A 85 -8.44 -7.70 12.00
CA ILE A 85 -7.20 -7.81 11.24
C ILE A 85 -6.02 -8.09 12.17
N ASN A 86 -5.92 -7.36 13.26
CA ASN A 86 -4.84 -7.50 14.21
C ASN A 86 -4.88 -8.87 14.92
N LYS A 87 -6.06 -9.40 15.29
CA LYS A 87 -6.23 -10.75 15.84
C LYS A 87 -5.87 -11.83 14.81
N ALA A 88 -6.18 -11.63 13.53
CA ALA A 88 -5.83 -12.57 12.47
C ALA A 88 -4.33 -12.57 12.08
N GLY A 89 -3.49 -11.88 12.86
CA GLY A 89 -2.04 -11.84 12.67
C GLY A 89 -1.52 -10.56 12.02
N GLY A 90 -2.37 -9.56 11.77
CA GLY A 90 -1.99 -8.30 11.13
C GLY A 90 -1.90 -8.40 9.61
N ILE A 91 -1.19 -7.46 8.99
CA ILE A 91 -1.03 -7.36 7.54
C ILE A 91 0.05 -8.37 7.10
N LYS A 92 -0.38 -9.50 6.54
CA LYS A 92 0.52 -10.63 6.20
C LYS A 92 1.63 -10.24 5.22
N SER A 93 1.32 -9.43 4.20
CA SER A 93 2.30 -8.93 3.23
C SER A 93 3.39 -8.02 3.83
N LEU A 94 3.15 -7.50 5.02
CA LEU A 94 4.08 -6.68 5.79
C LEU A 94 4.63 -7.43 7.03
N GLY A 95 4.76 -8.75 6.94
CA GLY A 95 5.32 -9.55 8.01
C GLY A 95 4.47 -9.59 9.28
N GLY A 96 3.15 -9.42 9.17
CA GLY A 96 2.24 -9.42 10.32
C GLY A 96 2.14 -8.05 11.02
N ALA A 97 2.51 -6.96 10.34
CA ALA A 97 2.39 -5.61 10.89
C ALA A 97 0.99 -5.34 11.43
N LYS A 98 0.91 -4.85 12.66
CA LYS A 98 -0.37 -4.47 13.26
C LYS A 98 -0.80 -3.10 12.78
N ILE A 99 -2.11 -2.90 12.66
CA ILE A 99 -2.68 -1.59 12.36
C ILE A 99 -2.83 -0.82 13.68
N ASN A 100 -2.32 0.41 13.68
CA ASN A 100 -2.56 1.39 14.73
C ASN A 100 -3.55 2.43 14.18
N LEU A 101 -4.75 2.48 14.77
CA LEU A 101 -5.83 3.36 14.34
C LEU A 101 -5.81 4.66 15.14
N LEU A 102 -5.56 5.77 14.48
CA LEU A 102 -5.51 7.12 15.06
C LEU A 102 -6.82 7.85 14.75
N ILE A 103 -7.67 7.97 15.75
CA ILE A 103 -9.02 8.55 15.58
C ILE A 103 -8.98 10.04 15.86
N SER A 104 -9.65 10.83 15.02
CA SER A 104 -9.84 12.25 15.20
C SER A 104 -11.29 12.64 14.96
N ASP A 105 -11.84 13.45 15.87
CA ASP A 105 -13.18 13.99 15.77
C ASP A 105 -13.16 15.28 14.94
N VAL A 106 -13.90 15.28 13.84
CA VAL A 106 -14.06 16.45 12.97
C VAL A 106 -15.27 17.31 13.34
N GLN A 107 -15.95 17.02 14.45
CA GLN A 107 -17.00 17.81 15.08
C GLN A 107 -18.13 18.28 14.15
N SER A 108 -18.38 17.56 13.07
CA SER A 108 -19.34 17.96 12.01
C SER A 108 -19.05 19.33 11.37
N ASP A 109 -17.80 19.80 11.43
CA ASP A 109 -17.37 21.12 11.00
C ASP A 109 -16.25 21.04 9.95
N THR A 110 -16.33 21.84 8.89
CA THR A 110 -15.35 21.84 7.80
C THR A 110 -14.01 22.44 8.19
N THR A 111 -13.99 23.46 9.06
CA THR A 111 -12.77 24.11 9.54
C THR A 111 -12.01 23.13 10.47
N VAL A 112 -12.73 22.50 11.40
CA VAL A 112 -12.17 21.46 12.26
C VAL A 112 -11.67 20.28 11.44
N THR A 113 -12.42 19.87 10.40
CA THR A 113 -11.97 18.80 9.50
C THR A 113 -10.62 19.12 8.88
N ARG A 114 -10.41 20.33 8.38
CA ARG A 114 -9.11 20.75 7.82
C ARG A 114 -8.01 20.65 8.87
N THR A 115 -8.21 21.26 10.04
CA THR A 115 -7.23 21.28 11.12
C THR A 115 -6.87 19.88 11.62
N GLU A 116 -7.87 19.03 11.82
CA GLU A 116 -7.66 17.67 12.30
C GLU A 116 -6.97 16.78 11.25
N THR A 117 -7.26 17.00 9.98
CA THR A 117 -6.57 16.28 8.88
C THR A 117 -5.10 16.69 8.83
N ASP A 118 -4.79 18.00 8.87
CA ASP A 118 -3.43 18.51 8.90
C ASP A 118 -2.67 18.01 10.15
N ARG A 119 -3.31 18.00 11.32
CA ARG A 119 -2.73 17.51 12.59
C ARG A 119 -2.41 16.02 12.53
N LEU A 120 -3.32 15.21 12.00
CA LEU A 120 -3.07 13.77 11.86
C LEU A 120 -1.89 13.48 10.95
N ILE A 121 -1.80 14.18 9.82
CA ILE A 121 -0.75 13.97 8.82
C ILE A 121 0.60 14.46 9.36
N SER A 122 0.67 15.68 9.92
CA SER A 122 1.92 16.27 10.38
C SER A 122 2.49 15.61 11.63
N GLY A 123 1.61 15.14 12.52
CA GLY A 123 2.01 14.53 13.79
C GLY A 123 2.31 13.03 13.71
N ASN A 124 2.02 12.38 12.58
CA ASN A 124 2.11 10.93 12.49
C ASN A 124 2.60 10.49 11.09
N LYS A 125 3.33 9.37 11.04
CA LYS A 125 3.66 8.72 9.77
C LYS A 125 2.45 7.88 9.33
N LEU A 126 1.49 8.50 8.64
CA LEU A 126 0.29 7.81 8.17
C LEU A 126 0.55 7.09 6.85
N SER A 127 0.03 5.88 6.73
CA SER A 127 -0.02 5.15 5.47
C SER A 127 -1.27 5.48 4.67
N ALA A 128 -2.38 5.79 5.34
CA ALA A 128 -3.63 6.21 4.74
C ALA A 128 -4.53 6.88 5.78
N ILE A 129 -5.55 7.57 5.31
CA ILE A 129 -6.68 8.05 6.11
C ILE A 129 -7.94 7.31 5.65
N HIS A 130 -8.78 6.94 6.59
CA HIS A 130 -10.13 6.43 6.32
C HIS A 130 -11.14 7.37 6.94
N GLY A 131 -12.15 7.76 6.19
CA GLY A 131 -13.16 8.58 6.82
C GLY A 131 -13.83 9.62 5.97
N CYS A 132 -14.46 10.48 6.69
CA CYS A 132 -15.55 11.37 6.46
C CYS A 132 -16.59 10.73 5.51
N TYR A 133 -17.71 10.28 6.05
CA TYR A 133 -18.82 9.80 5.21
C TYR A 133 -19.58 10.97 4.57
N ALA A 134 -19.63 12.12 5.25
CA ALA A 134 -20.30 13.31 4.78
C ALA A 134 -19.49 14.01 3.68
N SER A 135 -20.12 14.29 2.54
CA SER A 135 -19.44 14.80 1.36
C SER A 135 -18.73 16.12 1.58
N ALA A 136 -19.34 17.06 2.33
CA ALA A 136 -18.73 18.35 2.65
C ALA A 136 -17.42 18.20 3.42
N LEU A 137 -17.42 17.37 4.46
CA LEU A 137 -16.21 17.08 5.26
C LEU A 137 -15.16 16.34 4.45
N THR A 138 -15.60 15.36 3.65
CA THR A 138 -14.70 14.58 2.80
C THR A 138 -13.99 15.44 1.76
N LEU A 139 -14.67 16.39 1.14
CA LEU A 139 -14.06 17.30 0.17
C LEU A 139 -12.91 18.09 0.81
N ILE A 140 -13.10 18.61 2.01
CA ILE A 140 -12.06 19.32 2.75
C ILE A 140 -10.88 18.40 3.13
N ALA A 141 -11.17 17.23 3.72
CA ALA A 141 -10.13 16.28 4.08
C ALA A 141 -9.34 15.82 2.85
N SER A 142 -10.02 15.59 1.72
CA SER A 142 -9.38 15.15 0.48
C SER A 142 -8.42 16.20 -0.10
N GLU A 143 -8.72 17.51 0.04
CA GLU A 143 -7.80 18.58 -0.39
C GLU A 143 -6.51 18.58 0.41
N VAL A 144 -6.59 18.34 1.71
CA VAL A 144 -5.41 18.25 2.59
C VAL A 144 -4.60 17.01 2.21
N CYS A 145 -5.27 15.87 2.03
CA CYS A 145 -4.65 14.61 1.67
C CYS A 145 -3.93 14.68 0.30
N GLU A 146 -4.54 15.33 -0.71
CA GLU A 146 -3.91 15.54 -2.02
C GLU A 146 -2.59 16.32 -1.89
N ARG A 147 -2.59 17.44 -1.15
CA ARG A 147 -1.37 18.25 -0.95
C ARG A 147 -0.27 17.49 -0.22
N ALA A 148 -0.66 16.61 0.71
CA ALA A 148 0.27 15.83 1.51
C ALA A 148 0.66 14.49 0.87
N HIS A 149 0.07 14.13 -0.27
CA HIS A 149 0.24 12.82 -0.93
C HIS A 149 -0.11 11.63 -0.02
N VAL A 150 -1.10 11.79 0.84
CA VAL A 150 -1.59 10.75 1.74
C VAL A 150 -2.91 10.20 1.19
N PRO A 151 -3.02 8.89 0.93
CA PRO A 151 -4.25 8.30 0.44
C PRO A 151 -5.40 8.46 1.45
N ILE A 152 -6.58 8.88 0.96
CA ILE A 152 -7.83 8.87 1.72
C ILE A 152 -8.84 7.92 1.07
N ILE A 153 -9.39 7.01 1.87
CA ILE A 153 -10.47 6.09 1.48
C ILE A 153 -11.75 6.55 2.17
N THR A 154 -12.80 6.79 1.39
CA THR A 154 -14.02 7.40 1.92
C THR A 154 -15.29 6.69 1.45
N GLY A 155 -16.33 6.72 2.30
CA GLY A 155 -17.69 6.31 1.96
C GLY A 155 -18.55 7.39 1.31
N SER A 156 -17.99 8.54 0.96
CA SER A 156 -18.73 9.63 0.31
C SER A 156 -19.03 9.33 -1.16
N SER A 157 -20.23 9.68 -1.60
CA SER A 157 -20.72 9.50 -2.98
C SER A 157 -20.59 10.75 -3.87
N SER A 158 -19.99 11.83 -3.39
CA SER A 158 -19.89 13.08 -4.17
C SER A 158 -19.14 12.89 -5.49
N ASP A 159 -19.73 13.35 -6.59
CA ASP A 159 -19.10 13.35 -7.92
C ASP A 159 -17.86 14.26 -8.02
N GLN A 160 -17.69 15.19 -7.08
CA GLN A 160 -16.56 16.11 -7.07
C GLN A 160 -15.27 15.44 -6.57
N LEU A 161 -15.36 14.33 -5.85
CA LEU A 161 -14.20 13.66 -5.25
C LEU A 161 -13.23 13.06 -6.26
N ASN A 162 -13.64 12.86 -7.52
CA ASN A 162 -12.78 12.31 -8.56
C ASN A 162 -12.20 13.38 -9.50
N LYS A 163 -12.58 14.65 -9.32
CA LYS A 163 -12.12 15.72 -10.20
C LYS A 163 -10.74 16.19 -9.74
N GLY A 164 -9.70 15.83 -10.51
CA GLY A 164 -8.33 16.26 -10.25
C GLY A 164 -7.72 15.77 -8.93
N ARG A 165 -8.19 14.64 -8.40
CA ARG A 165 -7.66 14.01 -7.18
C ARG A 165 -7.06 12.65 -7.48
N HIS A 166 -5.82 12.45 -7.05
CA HIS A 166 -5.04 11.23 -7.24
C HIS A 166 -4.94 10.38 -5.97
N TYR A 167 -5.15 10.99 -4.81
CA TYR A 167 -5.03 10.34 -3.50
C TYR A 167 -6.38 10.10 -2.83
N THR A 168 -7.49 10.33 -3.54
CA THR A 168 -8.85 10.13 -3.02
C THR A 168 -9.51 8.91 -3.64
N PHE A 169 -9.86 7.93 -2.83
CA PHE A 169 -10.44 6.66 -3.26
C PHE A 169 -11.81 6.46 -2.60
N THR A 170 -12.79 6.00 -3.41
CA THR A 170 -14.09 5.60 -2.88
C THR A 170 -14.55 4.30 -3.54
N PRO A 171 -14.92 3.29 -2.73
CA PRO A 171 -15.49 2.04 -3.21
C PRO A 171 -16.99 2.16 -3.54
N PHE A 172 -17.62 3.30 -3.25
CA PHE A 172 -19.07 3.50 -3.42
C PHE A 172 -19.40 4.10 -4.78
N ALA A 173 -20.61 3.81 -5.24
CA ALA A 173 -21.18 4.45 -6.43
C ALA A 173 -21.34 5.97 -6.20
N ARG A 174 -21.21 6.72 -7.29
CA ARG A 174 -21.36 8.17 -7.27
C ARG A 174 -22.84 8.57 -7.20
N ALA A 175 -23.09 9.77 -6.71
CA ALA A 175 -24.45 10.32 -6.64
C ALA A 175 -25.14 10.31 -8.01
N SER A 176 -24.44 10.67 -9.08
CA SER A 176 -24.95 10.60 -10.45
C SER A 176 -25.28 9.18 -10.91
N GLN A 177 -24.56 8.17 -10.44
CA GLN A 177 -24.84 6.76 -10.75
C GLN A 177 -26.09 6.28 -10.02
N PHE A 178 -26.28 6.66 -8.74
CA PHE A 178 -27.49 6.40 -7.98
C PHE A 178 -28.70 7.04 -8.66
N ALA A 179 -28.62 8.32 -9.05
CA ALA A 179 -29.68 9.02 -9.74
C ALA A 179 -30.09 8.33 -11.06
N LYS A 180 -29.09 7.89 -11.86
CA LYS A 180 -29.36 7.13 -13.08
C LYS A 180 -30.09 5.82 -12.81
N ALA A 181 -29.64 5.07 -11.80
CA ALA A 181 -30.29 3.81 -11.42
C ALA A 181 -31.74 4.03 -10.95
N GLN A 182 -31.98 5.04 -10.13
CA GLN A 182 -33.34 5.40 -9.67
C GLN A 182 -34.25 5.78 -10.85
N LEU A 183 -33.76 6.57 -11.81
CA LEU A 183 -34.49 6.92 -13.02
C LEU A 183 -34.82 5.68 -13.89
N GLN A 184 -33.91 4.74 -13.98
CA GLN A 184 -34.16 3.49 -14.71
C GLN A 184 -35.20 2.63 -14.00
N MET A 185 -35.10 2.53 -12.68
CA MET A 185 -36.12 1.79 -11.89
C MET A 185 -37.49 2.43 -11.97
N SER A 186 -37.59 3.76 -11.92
CA SER A 186 -38.87 4.46 -12.01
C SER A 186 -39.58 4.22 -13.34
N LYS A 187 -38.82 4.07 -14.44
CA LYS A 187 -39.38 3.71 -15.77
C LYS A 187 -39.97 2.29 -15.83
N LEU A 188 -39.52 1.38 -14.96
CA LEU A 188 -40.10 0.03 -14.87
C LEU A 188 -41.47 0.04 -14.20
N VAL A 189 -41.78 1.06 -13.43
CA VAL A 189 -43.07 1.20 -12.69
C VAL A 189 -44.04 2.08 -13.45
N SER A 190 -43.57 3.05 -14.25
CA SER A 190 -44.43 3.98 -14.98
C SER A 190 -43.71 4.51 -16.23
N ASP A 191 -44.43 4.58 -17.35
CA ASP A 191 -43.91 5.16 -18.61
C ASP A 191 -43.69 6.68 -18.51
N LYS A 192 -44.31 7.33 -17.53
CA LYS A 192 -44.17 8.77 -17.26
C LYS A 192 -43.92 9.00 -15.77
N PRO A 193 -42.75 8.59 -15.24
CA PRO A 193 -42.45 8.78 -13.84
C PRO A 193 -42.33 10.27 -13.51
N LYS A 194 -43.04 10.72 -12.49
CA LYS A 194 -42.83 12.04 -11.86
C LYS A 194 -41.77 11.84 -10.81
N VAL A 195 -40.64 12.50 -10.97
CA VAL A 195 -39.52 12.51 -9.99
C VAL A 195 -39.54 13.87 -9.33
N ALA A 196 -39.64 13.90 -7.99
CA ALA A 196 -39.59 15.12 -7.19
C ALA A 196 -38.14 15.54 -6.93
#